data_34ff714119efaa353ea47c02f4358e2a
#
_entry.id   34ff714119efaa353ea47c02f4358e2a
#
_cell.length_a   1.000
_cell.length_b   1.000
_cell.length_c   1.000
_cell.angle_alpha   90.00
_cell.angle_beta   90.00
_cell.angle_gamma   90.00
#
_symmetry.space_group_name_H-M   'P 1'
#
loop_
_entity.id
_entity.type
_entity.pdbx_description
1 polymer ?
#
loop_
_entity_poly.entity_id
_entity_poly.type
_entity_poly.pdbx_seq_one_letter_code
_entity_poly.pdbx_strand_id
1 'polypeptide(L)'
;MTKRIFRSICLVALVVLVASLFLIIGLTYRYYSQLQQNQLRTEMALVSQAVEVGGLPYLQNLTGNECRITWISSDGDVLFDSSKGSEPMENHLQREEIRQALESGYGESTRFSNTLLEQSIYVAQRLGDGTVLRLSFRQQTVVNLIFTLAKPMTGVVLVALMLAMWLARRLARMVVQPLNELNLDDPNHNTYKELAPILERMDAQRVQLQGHTRELKRKQREFDTVAAQMAEGMVLMNEHFHVLTMNPAAARIMNMVRPMVGINFLDLKEADPLKDALEQAREGIRGSAVVHLISGIYQATASPVRSGGQVTGVVLLMVDVTDKQRLEQQRREFTANVSHELKTPLHAISGYAELLKSGLVAQQDVGGFSDRIYLESQRMIRLVEDILKLSRLDEGSGHYTPEPVDLNAIAKAALPELESMARQRDVYLTYQGVPSVVSGVPHLLSAIVTNLTTNAIKYNRTGGKVELSVTNTPEGVVLTVDDTGIGIPEAHQERIFERFYRVDKSHSKAMGGTGLGLSIVKHAAQIHGATVSLESRENEGTTIRIQFPKI
;
A
#
# COMPACT_ATOMS: atom_id res chain seq x y z
N MET A 1 -0.34 -26.98 26.91
CA MET A 1 -1.14 -26.71 28.11
C MET A 1 -1.40 -27.97 28.93
N THR A 2 -1.86 -29.05 28.39
CA THR A 2 -2.23 -30.32 29.05
C THR A 2 -1.16 -30.85 30.03
N LYS A 3 0.12 -30.89 29.60
CA LYS A 3 1.23 -31.39 30.46
C LYS A 3 1.50 -30.52 31.69
N ARG A 4 1.27 -29.21 31.63
CA ARG A 4 1.46 -28.29 32.77
C ARG A 4 0.31 -28.46 33.78
N ILE A 5 -0.92 -28.49 33.33
CA ILE A 5 -2.11 -28.70 34.18
C ILE A 5 -2.04 -30.06 34.86
N PHE A 6 -1.72 -31.13 34.13
CA PHE A 6 -1.52 -32.46 34.66
C PHE A 6 -0.48 -32.49 35.78
N ARG A 7 0.72 -31.90 35.56
CA ARG A 7 1.80 -31.83 36.57
C ARG A 7 1.37 -31.06 37.82
N SER A 8 0.66 -29.93 37.67
CA SER A 8 0.20 -29.14 38.80
C SER A 8 -0.82 -29.90 39.65
N ILE A 9 -1.78 -30.61 39.02
CA ILE A 9 -2.76 -31.42 39.75
C ILE A 9 -2.07 -32.56 40.48
N CYS A 10 -1.15 -33.27 39.83
CA CYS A 10 -0.38 -34.35 40.47
C CYS A 10 0.49 -33.82 41.65
N LEU A 11 1.08 -32.64 41.52
CA LEU A 11 1.89 -32.04 42.59
C LEU A 11 1.03 -31.67 43.78
N VAL A 12 -0.11 -31.05 43.59
CA VAL A 12 -1.06 -30.73 44.67
C VAL A 12 -1.56 -32.01 45.34
N ALA A 13 -1.93 -33.03 44.59
CA ALA A 13 -2.35 -34.31 45.12
C ALA A 13 -1.25 -34.99 45.99
N LEU A 14 0.00 -34.92 45.51
CA LEU A 14 1.16 -35.44 46.28
C LEU A 14 1.36 -34.68 47.59
N VAL A 15 1.30 -33.35 47.55
CA VAL A 15 1.46 -32.51 48.76
C VAL A 15 0.36 -32.83 49.78
N VAL A 16 -0.88 -32.91 49.36
CA VAL A 16 -2.03 -33.25 50.21
C VAL A 16 -1.86 -34.64 50.80
N LEU A 17 -1.44 -35.63 50.00
CA LEU A 17 -1.23 -37.01 50.45
C LEU A 17 -0.11 -37.10 51.47
N VAL A 18 1.02 -36.42 51.27
CA VAL A 18 2.12 -36.38 52.26
C VAL A 18 1.69 -35.70 53.56
N ALA A 19 1.00 -34.57 53.47
CA ALA A 19 0.49 -33.86 54.65
C ALA A 19 -0.51 -34.70 55.46
N SER A 20 -1.45 -35.40 54.79
CA SER A 20 -2.38 -36.29 55.48
C SER A 20 -1.71 -37.49 56.09
N LEU A 21 -0.66 -38.04 55.48
CA LEU A 21 0.15 -39.13 56.03
C LEU A 21 0.81 -38.73 57.35
N PHE A 22 1.48 -37.55 57.35
CA PHE A 22 2.06 -37.02 58.58
C PHE A 22 1.03 -36.79 59.68
N LEU A 23 -0.13 -36.28 59.35
CA LEU A 23 -1.23 -36.07 60.29
C LEU A 23 -1.74 -37.40 60.88
N ILE A 24 -1.96 -38.39 60.03
CA ILE A 24 -2.44 -39.72 60.47
C ILE A 24 -1.42 -40.40 61.41
N ILE A 25 -0.15 -40.40 61.01
CA ILE A 25 0.93 -40.98 61.85
C ILE A 25 1.00 -40.26 63.22
N GLY A 26 0.94 -38.93 63.22
CA GLY A 26 0.98 -38.13 64.44
C GLY A 26 -0.22 -38.38 65.34
N LEU A 27 -1.43 -38.44 64.81
CA LEU A 27 -2.65 -38.74 65.57
C LEU A 27 -2.67 -40.19 66.09
N THR A 28 -2.27 -41.15 65.27
CA THR A 28 -2.17 -42.56 65.67
C THR A 28 -1.15 -42.77 66.81
N TYR A 29 -0.02 -42.13 66.68
CA TYR A 29 1.03 -42.19 67.78
C TYR A 29 0.49 -41.63 69.09
N ARG A 30 -0.16 -40.46 69.05
CA ARG A 30 -0.76 -39.86 70.26
C ARG A 30 -1.82 -40.77 70.88
N TYR A 31 -2.72 -41.32 70.04
CA TYR A 31 -3.75 -42.22 70.49
C TYR A 31 -3.19 -43.49 71.13
N TYR A 32 -2.20 -44.13 70.51
CA TYR A 32 -1.55 -45.34 71.06
C TYR A 32 -0.79 -45.04 72.33
N SER A 33 -0.10 -43.93 72.43
CA SER A 33 0.60 -43.52 73.63
C SER A 33 -0.38 -43.33 74.79
N GLN A 34 -1.47 -42.67 74.62
CA GLN A 34 -2.54 -42.49 75.60
C GLN A 34 -3.18 -43.81 76.02
N LEU A 35 -3.46 -44.67 75.05
CA LEU A 35 -4.01 -45.98 75.35
C LEU A 35 -3.10 -46.83 76.22
N GLN A 36 -1.83 -46.88 75.89
CA GLN A 36 -0.81 -47.61 76.68
C GLN A 36 -0.63 -47.05 78.12
N GLN A 37 -0.61 -45.72 78.27
CA GLN A 37 -0.57 -45.10 79.59
C GLN A 37 -1.78 -45.47 80.43
N ASN A 38 -3.00 -45.42 79.85
CA ASN A 38 -4.20 -45.81 80.61
C ASN A 38 -4.25 -47.31 80.95
N GLN A 39 -3.75 -48.14 80.01
CA GLN A 39 -3.63 -49.57 80.28
C GLN A 39 -2.69 -49.84 81.45
N LEU A 40 -1.51 -49.20 81.43
CA LEU A 40 -0.51 -49.37 82.53
C LEU A 40 -1.02 -48.90 83.88
N ARG A 41 -1.83 -47.80 83.90
CA ARG A 41 -2.47 -47.35 85.17
C ARG A 41 -3.50 -48.36 85.66
N THR A 42 -4.28 -48.99 84.80
CA THR A 42 -5.29 -49.99 85.15
C THR A 42 -4.61 -51.26 85.67
N GLU A 43 -3.49 -51.69 85.01
CA GLU A 43 -2.70 -52.81 85.44
C GLU A 43 -2.06 -52.53 86.79
N MET A 44 -1.53 -51.32 87.07
CA MET A 44 -1.00 -50.92 88.34
C MET A 44 -2.02 -51.04 89.45
N ALA A 45 -3.26 -50.55 89.23
CA ALA A 45 -4.31 -50.62 90.21
C ALA A 45 -4.68 -52.08 90.58
N LEU A 46 -4.73 -52.96 89.57
CA LEU A 46 -5.04 -54.37 89.77
C LEU A 46 -3.91 -55.11 90.49
N VAL A 47 -2.65 -54.89 90.03
CA VAL A 47 -1.51 -55.58 90.61
C VAL A 47 -1.22 -55.08 92.06
N SER A 48 -1.39 -53.79 92.36
CA SER A 48 -1.24 -53.22 93.67
C SER A 48 -2.21 -53.87 94.69
N GLN A 49 -3.52 -53.97 94.33
CA GLN A 49 -4.49 -54.66 95.17
C GLN A 49 -4.11 -56.13 95.43
N ALA A 50 -3.68 -56.82 94.36
CA ALA A 50 -3.31 -58.24 94.49
C ALA A 50 -2.07 -58.45 95.30
N VAL A 51 -1.09 -57.53 95.24
CA VAL A 51 0.12 -57.57 96.04
C VAL A 51 -0.15 -57.26 97.53
N GLU A 52 -1.07 -56.33 97.83
CA GLU A 52 -1.47 -56.05 99.23
C GLU A 52 -2.11 -57.26 99.89
N VAL A 53 -2.82 -58.12 99.15
CA VAL A 53 -3.42 -59.31 99.73
C VAL A 53 -2.49 -60.53 99.70
N GLY A 54 -1.78 -60.76 98.59
CA GLY A 54 -1.04 -61.97 98.29
C GLY A 54 0.50 -61.89 98.58
N GLY A 55 1.02 -60.70 98.78
CA GLY A 55 2.43 -60.45 99.04
C GLY A 55 3.38 -60.97 97.94
N LEU A 56 4.61 -61.31 98.36
CA LEU A 56 5.65 -61.85 97.50
C LEU A 56 5.28 -63.15 96.75
N PRO A 57 4.55 -64.10 97.32
CA PRO A 57 4.14 -65.31 96.62
C PRO A 57 3.27 -65.06 95.40
N TYR A 58 2.44 -63.99 95.42
CA TYR A 58 1.65 -63.59 94.27
C TYR A 58 2.56 -63.10 93.11
N LEU A 59 3.55 -62.27 93.40
CA LEU A 59 4.46 -61.74 92.40
C LEU A 59 5.36 -62.82 91.76
N GLN A 60 5.77 -63.83 92.58
CA GLN A 60 6.60 -64.96 92.11
C GLN A 60 5.83 -65.90 91.16
N ASN A 61 4.51 -66.00 91.32
CA ASN A 61 3.63 -66.84 90.48
C ASN A 61 2.99 -66.10 89.27
N LEU A 62 3.28 -64.82 89.17
CA LEU A 62 2.75 -64.01 88.08
C LEU A 62 3.53 -64.29 86.78
N THR A 63 2.98 -65.08 85.91
CA THR A 63 3.54 -65.44 84.62
C THR A 63 2.80 -64.74 83.47
N GLY A 64 3.49 -64.23 82.43
CA GLY A 64 2.89 -63.71 81.23
C GLY A 64 2.58 -62.21 81.23
N ASN A 65 3.11 -61.42 82.11
CA ASN A 65 3.00 -59.96 82.14
C ASN A 65 3.90 -59.32 81.11
N GLU A 66 3.32 -58.50 80.26
CA GLU A 66 4.07 -57.67 79.28
C GLU A 66 4.82 -56.51 79.93
N CYS A 67 4.41 -56.17 81.20
CA CYS A 67 5.02 -55.14 82.03
C CYS A 67 6.06 -55.72 82.99
N ARG A 68 7.17 -55.04 83.10
CA ARG A 68 8.17 -55.35 84.15
C ARG A 68 7.64 -54.80 85.46
N ILE A 69 7.58 -55.69 86.49
CA ILE A 69 7.14 -55.37 87.85
C ILE A 69 8.33 -55.34 88.74
N THR A 70 8.51 -54.26 89.53
CA THR A 70 9.55 -54.11 90.55
C THR A 70 8.87 -53.71 91.84
N TRP A 71 9.13 -54.46 92.94
CA TRP A 71 8.66 -54.15 94.31
C TRP A 71 9.84 -53.60 95.14
N ILE A 72 9.65 -52.46 95.79
CA ILE A 72 10.70 -51.62 96.33
C ILE A 72 10.32 -51.30 97.80
N SER A 73 11.29 -51.39 98.71
CA SER A 73 11.14 -51.01 100.14
C SER A 73 10.97 -49.48 100.30
N SER A 74 10.52 -49.02 101.47
CA SER A 74 10.46 -47.59 101.82
C SER A 74 11.83 -46.89 101.73
N ASP A 75 12.93 -47.63 101.87
CA ASP A 75 14.30 -47.12 101.80
C ASP A 75 14.89 -47.19 100.36
N GLY A 76 14.12 -47.64 99.41
CA GLY A 76 14.46 -47.68 97.97
C GLY A 76 15.14 -48.95 97.48
N ASP A 77 15.27 -49.98 98.36
CA ASP A 77 15.90 -51.27 98.02
C ASP A 77 14.89 -52.17 97.30
N VAL A 78 15.35 -52.88 96.26
CA VAL A 78 14.44 -53.73 95.41
C VAL A 78 14.21 -55.05 96.12
N LEU A 79 12.97 -55.29 96.49
CA LEU A 79 12.50 -56.53 97.14
C LEU A 79 12.21 -57.63 96.11
N PHE A 80 11.70 -57.25 94.95
CA PHE A 80 11.39 -58.17 93.84
C PHE A 80 11.48 -57.47 92.52
N ASP A 81 11.94 -58.18 91.49
CA ASP A 81 11.89 -57.72 90.12
C ASP A 81 11.59 -58.87 89.15
N SER A 82 10.57 -58.70 88.28
CA SER A 82 10.10 -59.75 87.37
C SER A 82 11.05 -60.04 86.19
N SER A 83 12.06 -59.21 85.95
CA SER A 83 12.92 -59.32 84.73
C SER A 83 14.32 -59.89 85.06
N LYS A 84 14.72 -59.95 86.29
CA LYS A 84 16.05 -60.39 86.69
C LYS A 84 16.04 -61.34 87.89
N GLY A 85 16.85 -62.39 87.82
CA GLY A 85 17.22 -63.19 89.01
C GLY A 85 18.07 -62.43 90.00
N SER A 86 18.44 -62.98 91.11
CA SER A 86 19.05 -62.49 92.38
C SER A 86 20.28 -61.58 92.27
N GLU A 87 20.47 -60.76 91.23
CA GLU A 87 21.57 -59.77 91.21
C GLU A 87 21.18 -58.50 91.99
N PRO A 88 22.09 -57.96 92.82
CA PRO A 88 21.85 -56.74 93.58
C PRO A 88 21.55 -55.57 92.61
N MET A 89 20.45 -54.92 92.80
CA MET A 89 20.04 -53.73 92.03
C MET A 89 20.46 -52.48 92.82
N GLU A 90 20.78 -51.42 92.07
CA GLU A 90 20.98 -50.08 92.63
C GLU A 90 19.71 -49.63 93.36
N ASN A 91 19.92 -48.85 94.42
CA ASN A 91 18.82 -48.27 95.17
C ASN A 91 17.98 -47.34 94.27
N HIS A 92 16.69 -47.49 94.27
CA HIS A 92 15.74 -46.80 93.36
C HIS A 92 15.11 -45.56 94.04
N LEU A 93 15.50 -45.12 95.21
CA LEU A 93 14.89 -44.03 95.98
C LEU A 93 14.91 -42.69 95.17
N GLN A 94 15.98 -42.47 94.37
CA GLN A 94 16.14 -41.25 93.61
C GLN A 94 15.37 -41.27 92.26
N ARG A 95 14.69 -42.32 91.97
CA ARG A 95 13.84 -42.41 90.72
C ARG A 95 12.61 -41.54 90.89
N GLU A 96 12.34 -40.69 89.88
CA GLU A 96 11.27 -39.70 89.94
C GLU A 96 9.90 -40.31 90.21
N GLU A 97 9.55 -41.41 89.58
CA GLU A 97 8.33 -42.14 89.81
C GLU A 97 8.23 -42.71 91.24
N ILE A 98 9.33 -43.17 91.83
CA ILE A 98 9.38 -43.70 93.19
C ILE A 98 9.23 -42.56 94.17
N ARG A 99 9.93 -41.47 94.03
CA ARG A 99 9.82 -40.28 94.85
C ARG A 99 8.41 -39.73 94.90
N GLN A 100 7.81 -39.57 93.73
CA GLN A 100 6.41 -39.11 93.59
C GLN A 100 5.45 -40.11 94.33
N ALA A 101 5.65 -41.42 94.16
CA ALA A 101 4.80 -42.42 94.77
C ALA A 101 4.94 -42.40 96.30
N LEU A 102 6.14 -42.20 96.88
CA LEU A 102 6.37 -42.07 98.34
C LEU A 102 5.71 -40.80 98.90
N GLU A 103 5.76 -39.68 98.17
CA GLU A 103 5.18 -38.38 98.55
C GLU A 103 3.68 -38.32 98.43
N SER A 104 3.12 -38.68 97.23
CA SER A 104 1.73 -38.50 96.86
C SER A 104 0.90 -39.78 96.73
N GLY A 105 1.52 -40.93 96.95
CA GLY A 105 0.88 -42.26 96.85
C GLY A 105 0.95 -42.83 95.41
N TYR A 106 1.19 -42.00 94.42
CA TYR A 106 1.27 -42.40 93.01
C TYR A 106 2.34 -41.55 92.31
N GLY A 107 3.14 -42.17 91.42
CA GLY A 107 4.17 -41.49 90.62
C GLY A 107 4.22 -42.03 89.19
N GLU A 108 4.53 -41.16 88.25
CA GLU A 108 4.70 -41.52 86.89
C GLU A 108 5.90 -40.80 86.23
N SER A 109 6.72 -41.53 85.51
CA SER A 109 7.80 -40.92 84.74
C SER A 109 7.97 -41.59 83.36
N THR A 110 8.53 -40.87 82.45
CA THR A 110 8.85 -41.38 81.12
C THR A 110 10.30 -41.11 80.78
N ARG A 111 11.07 -42.14 80.44
CA ARG A 111 12.48 -42.03 80.08
C ARG A 111 12.76 -42.53 78.70
N PHE A 112 13.56 -41.76 77.97
CA PHE A 112 14.02 -42.10 76.61
C PHE A 112 15.44 -42.73 76.75
N SER A 113 15.59 -43.93 76.20
CA SER A 113 16.91 -44.58 76.11
C SER A 113 17.54 -44.20 74.78
N ASN A 114 18.55 -43.33 74.78
CA ASN A 114 19.32 -42.96 73.59
C ASN A 114 20.04 -44.15 72.94
N THR A 115 20.35 -45.18 73.72
CA THR A 115 21.09 -46.36 73.22
C THR A 115 20.18 -47.35 72.48
N LEU A 116 18.92 -47.48 72.90
CA LEU A 116 17.96 -48.42 72.35
C LEU A 116 16.91 -47.76 71.50
N LEU A 117 16.93 -46.39 71.42
CA LEU A 117 15.89 -45.60 70.74
C LEU A 117 14.45 -45.99 71.20
N GLU A 118 14.33 -46.39 72.46
CA GLU A 118 13.07 -46.82 73.08
C GLU A 118 12.65 -45.85 74.17
N GLN A 119 11.41 -45.61 74.32
CA GLN A 119 10.79 -44.83 75.38
C GLN A 119 10.19 -45.81 76.38
N SER A 120 10.54 -45.71 77.68
CA SER A 120 9.96 -46.51 78.73
C SER A 120 9.05 -45.65 79.60
N ILE A 121 7.83 -46.09 79.84
CA ILE A 121 6.89 -45.45 80.74
C ILE A 121 6.98 -46.23 82.08
N TYR A 122 7.13 -45.49 83.15
CA TYR A 122 7.19 -46.01 84.52
C TYR A 122 6.02 -45.45 85.30
N VAL A 123 5.31 -46.36 86.01
CA VAL A 123 4.28 -46.00 86.96
C VAL A 123 4.59 -46.65 88.29
N ALA A 124 4.47 -45.92 89.36
CA ALA A 124 4.72 -46.41 90.70
C ALA A 124 3.56 -46.07 91.64
N GLN A 125 3.25 -46.99 92.57
CA GLN A 125 2.19 -46.81 93.56
C GLN A 125 2.67 -47.28 94.92
N ARG A 126 2.43 -46.45 95.94
CA ARG A 126 2.70 -46.80 97.31
C ARG A 126 1.63 -47.73 97.84
N LEU A 127 2.06 -48.83 98.48
CA LEU A 127 1.19 -49.80 99.10
C LEU A 127 0.91 -49.43 100.60
N GLY A 128 -0.10 -50.06 101.18
CA GLY A 128 -0.50 -49.78 102.58
C GLY A 128 0.58 -50.06 103.67
N ASP A 129 1.54 -50.91 103.35
CA ASP A 129 2.71 -51.24 104.24
C ASP A 129 3.88 -50.25 104.11
N GLY A 130 3.77 -49.22 103.29
CA GLY A 130 4.80 -48.21 103.02
C GLY A 130 5.77 -48.56 101.89
N THR A 131 5.69 -49.75 101.30
CA THR A 131 6.53 -50.15 100.16
C THR A 131 5.97 -49.57 98.86
N VAL A 132 6.75 -49.59 97.79
CA VAL A 132 6.33 -49.07 96.48
C VAL A 132 6.38 -50.16 95.42
N LEU A 133 5.29 -50.32 94.71
CA LEU A 133 5.20 -51.16 93.51
C LEU A 133 5.45 -50.31 92.29
N ARG A 134 6.33 -50.71 91.34
CA ARG A 134 6.64 -50.05 90.12
C ARG A 134 6.36 -50.97 88.91
N LEU A 135 5.61 -50.51 87.98
CA LEU A 135 5.44 -51.12 86.66
C LEU A 135 6.18 -50.32 85.61
N SER A 136 6.80 -51.03 84.71
CA SER A 136 7.41 -50.37 83.55
C SER A 136 7.04 -51.08 82.23
N PHE A 137 6.74 -50.29 81.22
CA PHE A 137 6.40 -50.77 79.88
C PHE A 137 7.31 -50.09 78.85
N ARG A 138 7.80 -50.88 77.86
CA ARG A 138 8.59 -50.37 76.77
C ARG A 138 7.62 -49.93 75.66
N GLN A 139 7.51 -48.63 75.43
CA GLN A 139 6.71 -48.09 74.39
C GLN A 139 7.43 -48.23 73.02
N GLN A 140 6.75 -48.79 72.06
CA GLN A 140 7.27 -48.82 70.68
C GLN A 140 7.56 -47.40 70.19
N THR A 141 8.76 -47.17 69.68
CA THR A 141 9.16 -45.86 69.10
C THR A 141 8.36 -45.54 67.86
N VAL A 142 8.18 -44.25 67.59
CA VAL A 142 7.50 -43.77 66.34
C VAL A 142 8.03 -44.50 65.12
N VAL A 143 9.30 -44.83 65.08
CA VAL A 143 9.96 -45.56 64.00
C VAL A 143 9.40 -46.97 63.84
N ASN A 144 9.21 -47.73 64.90
CA ASN A 144 8.62 -49.08 64.84
C ASN A 144 7.16 -49.04 64.46
N LEU A 145 6.41 -48.02 64.93
CA LEU A 145 5.02 -47.81 64.50
C LEU A 145 4.93 -47.52 63.02
N ILE A 146 5.82 -46.67 62.48
CA ILE A 146 5.92 -46.39 61.06
C ILE A 146 6.18 -47.67 60.25
N PHE A 147 7.13 -48.50 60.68
CA PHE A 147 7.42 -49.77 59.99
C PHE A 147 6.24 -50.75 60.03
N THR A 148 5.52 -50.80 61.12
CA THR A 148 4.37 -51.68 61.27
C THR A 148 3.21 -51.23 60.39
N LEU A 149 2.98 -49.93 60.32
CA LEU A 149 1.95 -49.34 59.51
C LEU A 149 2.34 -49.19 58.02
N ALA A 150 3.63 -49.29 57.71
CA ALA A 150 4.12 -49.09 56.33
C ALA A 150 3.46 -50.00 55.30
N LYS A 151 3.30 -51.29 55.61
CA LYS A 151 2.68 -52.26 54.68
C LYS A 151 1.26 -51.91 54.30
N PRO A 152 0.29 -51.70 55.21
CA PRO A 152 -1.07 -51.32 54.84
C PRO A 152 -1.13 -49.91 54.20
N MET A 153 -0.28 -48.97 54.64
CA MET A 153 -0.29 -47.61 54.11
C MET A 153 0.29 -47.51 52.69
N THR A 154 1.27 -48.34 52.33
CA THR A 154 1.75 -48.38 50.93
C THR A 154 0.67 -48.73 49.95
N GLY A 155 -0.22 -49.64 50.28
CA GLY A 155 -1.40 -50.01 49.47
C GLY A 155 -2.32 -48.81 49.23
N VAL A 156 -2.64 -48.11 50.34
CA VAL A 156 -3.53 -46.92 50.27
C VAL A 156 -2.90 -45.80 49.44
N VAL A 157 -1.58 -45.54 49.64
CA VAL A 157 -0.85 -44.53 48.88
C VAL A 157 -0.81 -44.84 47.38
N LEU A 158 -0.57 -46.10 47.00
CA LEU A 158 -0.58 -46.52 45.62
C LEU A 158 -1.96 -46.34 44.95
N VAL A 159 -3.03 -46.72 45.64
CA VAL A 159 -4.39 -46.52 45.14
C VAL A 159 -4.72 -45.04 45.01
N ALA A 160 -4.35 -44.20 45.99
CA ALA A 160 -4.58 -42.78 45.96
C ALA A 160 -3.79 -42.10 44.81
N LEU A 161 -2.55 -42.49 44.55
CA LEU A 161 -1.72 -41.98 43.44
C LEU A 161 -2.29 -42.41 42.10
N MET A 162 -2.76 -43.67 41.93
CA MET A 162 -3.39 -44.12 40.71
C MET A 162 -4.69 -43.33 40.42
N LEU A 163 -5.50 -43.12 41.46
CA LEU A 163 -6.74 -42.37 41.36
C LEU A 163 -6.44 -40.88 40.99
N ALA A 164 -5.49 -40.28 41.66
CA ALA A 164 -5.05 -38.90 41.38
C ALA A 164 -4.55 -38.77 39.95
N MET A 165 -3.75 -39.69 39.43
CA MET A 165 -3.23 -39.72 38.09
C MET A 165 -4.36 -39.92 37.03
N TRP A 166 -5.28 -40.80 37.32
CA TRP A 166 -6.45 -41.01 36.47
C TRP A 166 -7.34 -39.74 36.38
N LEU A 167 -7.64 -39.16 37.55
CA LEU A 167 -8.43 -37.93 37.66
C LEU A 167 -7.73 -36.74 36.96
N ALA A 168 -6.43 -36.59 37.18
CA ALA A 168 -5.63 -35.55 36.52
C ALA A 168 -5.64 -35.70 34.99
N ARG A 169 -5.51 -36.92 34.46
CA ARG A 169 -5.61 -37.18 33.03
C ARG A 169 -7.02 -36.86 32.50
N ARG A 170 -8.06 -37.26 33.24
CA ARG A 170 -9.43 -37.00 32.83
C ARG A 170 -9.77 -35.51 32.82
N LEU A 171 -9.40 -34.77 33.86
CA LEU A 171 -9.59 -33.31 33.95
C LEU A 171 -8.79 -32.56 32.90
N ALA A 172 -7.51 -32.93 32.69
CA ALA A 172 -6.66 -32.31 31.68
C ALA A 172 -7.21 -32.49 30.27
N ARG A 173 -7.80 -33.66 29.94
CA ARG A 173 -8.47 -33.89 28.67
C ARG A 173 -9.78 -33.10 28.57
N MET A 174 -10.59 -33.11 29.60
CA MET A 174 -11.89 -32.45 29.61
C MET A 174 -11.79 -30.94 29.43
N VAL A 175 -10.72 -30.30 29.94
CA VAL A 175 -10.49 -28.84 29.81
C VAL A 175 -9.76 -28.46 28.55
N VAL A 176 -8.79 -29.25 28.09
CA VAL A 176 -7.88 -28.86 27.00
C VAL A 176 -8.33 -29.39 25.64
N GLN A 177 -8.96 -30.53 25.59
CA GLN A 177 -9.40 -31.13 24.32
C GLN A 177 -10.40 -30.24 23.56
N PRO A 178 -11.44 -29.67 24.20
CA PRO A 178 -12.36 -28.75 23.54
C PRO A 178 -11.71 -27.45 23.08
N LEU A 179 -10.68 -26.97 23.81
CA LEU A 179 -9.91 -25.78 23.40
C LEU A 179 -9.05 -26.03 22.15
N ASN A 180 -8.58 -27.26 21.95
CA ASN A 180 -7.78 -27.61 20.80
C ASN A 180 -8.63 -27.98 19.56
N GLU A 181 -9.88 -28.38 19.79
CA GLU A 181 -10.87 -28.75 18.75
C GLU A 181 -11.79 -27.57 18.38
N LEU A 182 -11.54 -26.36 18.94
CA LEU A 182 -12.25 -25.15 18.59
C LEU A 182 -12.07 -24.85 17.10
N ASN A 183 -13.11 -25.11 16.34
CA ASN A 183 -13.21 -24.70 14.95
C ASN A 183 -13.70 -23.24 14.91
N LEU A 184 -12.77 -22.34 14.64
CA LEU A 184 -13.05 -20.90 14.51
C LEU A 184 -13.91 -20.56 13.28
N ASP A 185 -14.11 -21.51 12.40
CA ASP A 185 -14.90 -21.32 11.17
C ASP A 185 -16.39 -21.69 11.34
N ASP A 186 -16.74 -22.38 12.45
CA ASP A 186 -18.15 -22.72 12.77
C ASP A 186 -18.49 -22.40 14.24
N PRO A 187 -18.93 -21.17 14.53
CA PRO A 187 -19.24 -20.72 15.88
C PRO A 187 -20.43 -21.43 16.52
N ASN A 188 -21.29 -22.10 15.75
CA ASN A 188 -22.51 -22.76 16.27
C ASN A 188 -22.27 -24.15 16.87
N HIS A 189 -21.07 -24.72 16.74
CA HIS A 189 -20.71 -26.02 17.28
C HIS A 189 -20.06 -25.99 18.66
N ASN A 190 -20.08 -24.83 19.34
CA ASN A 190 -19.40 -24.66 20.61
C ASN A 190 -20.22 -25.15 21.80
N THR A 191 -19.74 -26.22 22.39
CA THR A 191 -20.34 -26.94 23.52
C THR A 191 -20.20 -26.22 24.87
N TYR A 192 -19.40 -25.10 24.93
CA TYR A 192 -19.07 -24.42 26.17
C TYR A 192 -19.59 -22.99 26.18
N LYS A 193 -20.62 -22.73 26.98
CA LYS A 193 -21.21 -21.39 27.17
C LYS A 193 -20.22 -20.36 27.73
N GLU A 194 -19.25 -20.82 28.49
CA GLU A 194 -18.22 -19.98 29.13
C GLU A 194 -17.25 -19.37 28.11
N LEU A 195 -17.08 -19.98 26.94
CA LEU A 195 -16.19 -19.48 25.87
C LEU A 195 -16.93 -18.58 24.86
N ALA A 196 -18.26 -18.56 24.87
CA ALA A 196 -19.07 -17.79 23.94
C ALA A 196 -18.65 -16.29 23.88
N PRO A 197 -18.44 -15.57 25.01
CA PRO A 197 -18.06 -14.14 24.94
C PRO A 197 -16.69 -13.89 24.30
N ILE A 198 -15.76 -14.85 24.43
CA ILE A 198 -14.42 -14.75 23.85
C ILE A 198 -14.48 -14.99 22.34
N LEU A 199 -15.27 -15.99 21.93
CA LEU A 199 -15.47 -16.34 20.53
C LEU A 199 -16.21 -15.25 19.77
N GLU A 200 -17.28 -14.67 20.34
CA GLU A 200 -17.98 -13.51 19.77
C GLU A 200 -17.03 -12.32 19.57
N ARG A 201 -16.17 -12.05 20.53
CA ARG A 201 -15.20 -10.96 20.42
C ARG A 201 -14.13 -11.23 19.37
N MET A 202 -13.66 -12.47 19.24
CA MET A 202 -12.71 -12.87 18.20
C MET A 202 -13.35 -12.80 16.81
N ASP A 203 -14.60 -13.25 16.68
CA ASP A 203 -15.32 -13.19 15.41
C ASP A 203 -15.61 -11.74 14.99
N ALA A 204 -16.02 -10.89 15.92
CA ALA A 204 -16.17 -9.45 15.67
C ALA A 204 -14.85 -8.81 15.19
N GLN A 205 -13.70 -9.13 15.82
CA GLN A 205 -12.39 -8.65 15.37
C GLN A 205 -12.02 -9.21 13.99
N ARG A 206 -12.31 -10.48 13.70
CA ARG A 206 -12.07 -11.10 12.39
C ARG A 206 -12.87 -10.40 11.29
N VAL A 207 -14.16 -10.16 11.53
CA VAL A 207 -15.04 -9.43 10.59
C VAL A 207 -14.51 -8.01 10.37
N GLN A 208 -14.11 -7.32 11.42
CA GLN A 208 -13.54 -5.97 11.32
C GLN A 208 -12.23 -5.95 10.52
N LEU A 209 -11.30 -6.87 10.80
CA LEU A 209 -10.04 -7.02 10.03
C LEU A 209 -10.30 -7.35 8.57
N GLN A 210 -11.23 -8.25 8.28
CA GLN A 210 -11.64 -8.57 6.91
C GLN A 210 -12.26 -7.36 6.22
N GLY A 211 -13.09 -6.58 6.94
CA GLY A 211 -13.66 -5.33 6.46
C GLY A 211 -12.57 -4.32 6.05
N HIS A 212 -11.62 -4.04 6.94
CA HIS A 212 -10.49 -3.14 6.65
C HIS A 212 -9.62 -3.65 5.49
N THR A 213 -9.35 -4.95 5.44
CA THR A 213 -8.57 -5.53 4.34
C THR A 213 -9.30 -5.41 3.00
N ARG A 214 -10.62 -5.62 2.97
CA ARG A 214 -11.45 -5.42 1.76
C ARG A 214 -11.49 -3.97 1.34
N GLU A 215 -11.62 -3.05 2.29
CA GLU A 215 -11.62 -1.60 2.02
C GLU A 215 -10.28 -1.13 1.45
N LEU A 216 -9.15 -1.54 2.04
CA LEU A 216 -7.81 -1.25 1.52
C LEU A 216 -7.62 -1.79 0.11
N LYS A 217 -8.01 -3.05 -0.15
CA LYS A 217 -7.95 -3.64 -1.48
C LYS A 217 -8.86 -2.92 -2.47
N ARG A 218 -10.02 -2.42 -2.04
CA ARG A 218 -10.91 -1.62 -2.89
C ARG A 218 -10.27 -0.30 -3.26
N LYS A 219 -9.75 0.46 -2.29
CA LYS A 219 -9.06 1.73 -2.51
C LYS A 219 -7.85 1.56 -3.43
N GLN A 220 -7.09 0.49 -3.25
CA GLN A 220 -5.95 0.17 -4.12
C GLN A 220 -6.41 -0.07 -5.57
N ARG A 221 -7.46 -0.88 -5.78
CA ARG A 221 -8.01 -1.12 -7.13
C ARG A 221 -8.57 0.13 -7.77
N GLU A 222 -9.25 0.98 -6.99
CA GLU A 222 -9.77 2.27 -7.47
C GLU A 222 -8.61 3.15 -7.95
N PHE A 223 -7.54 3.27 -7.17
CA PHE A 223 -6.33 3.99 -7.56
C PHE A 223 -5.69 3.40 -8.82
N ASP A 224 -5.49 2.09 -8.87
CA ASP A 224 -4.88 1.41 -10.02
C ASP A 224 -5.73 1.61 -11.29
N THR A 225 -7.06 1.57 -11.16
CA THR A 225 -7.99 1.78 -12.28
C THR A 225 -7.90 3.22 -12.80
N VAL A 226 -7.91 4.21 -11.90
CA VAL A 226 -7.78 5.63 -12.28
C VAL A 226 -6.42 5.86 -12.95
N ALA A 227 -5.34 5.40 -12.34
CA ALA A 227 -3.99 5.53 -12.90
C ALA A 227 -3.85 4.84 -14.27
N ALA A 228 -4.51 3.70 -14.47
CA ALA A 228 -4.47 2.98 -15.75
C ALA A 228 -5.24 3.68 -16.88
N GLN A 229 -6.30 4.46 -16.56
CA GLN A 229 -7.12 5.17 -17.51
C GLN A 229 -6.63 6.59 -17.80
N MET A 230 -5.68 7.11 -17.03
CA MET A 230 -5.09 8.42 -17.30
C MET A 230 -4.37 8.42 -18.65
N ALA A 231 -4.54 9.52 -19.38
CA ALA A 231 -3.78 9.79 -20.61
C ALA A 231 -2.34 10.22 -20.30
N GLU A 232 -2.17 10.89 -19.16
CA GLU A 232 -0.87 11.37 -18.66
C GLU A 232 -0.04 10.22 -18.12
N GLY A 233 1.26 10.27 -18.42
CA GLY A 233 2.21 9.33 -17.86
C GLY A 233 2.49 9.65 -16.39
N MET A 234 2.32 8.66 -15.51
CA MET A 234 2.64 8.79 -14.09
C MET A 234 3.63 7.73 -13.66
N VAL A 235 4.71 8.16 -13.00
CA VAL A 235 5.71 7.30 -12.37
C VAL A 235 5.90 7.75 -10.93
N LEU A 236 5.72 6.83 -9.99
CA LEU A 236 6.04 7.04 -8.58
C LEU A 236 7.34 6.31 -8.25
N MET A 237 8.27 7.00 -7.63
CA MET A 237 9.59 6.50 -7.27
C MET A 237 9.87 6.75 -5.79
N ASN A 238 10.77 5.97 -5.20
CA ASN A 238 11.30 6.22 -3.88
C ASN A 238 12.39 7.34 -3.92
N GLU A 239 13.00 7.65 -2.78
CA GLU A 239 14.07 8.65 -2.64
C GLU A 239 15.36 8.33 -3.44
N HIS A 240 15.54 7.06 -3.86
CA HIS A 240 16.65 6.57 -4.67
C HIS A 240 16.26 6.37 -6.14
N PHE A 241 15.14 6.93 -6.59
CA PHE A 241 14.57 6.80 -7.93
C PHE A 241 14.23 5.37 -8.38
N HIS A 242 14.08 4.41 -7.46
CA HIS A 242 13.52 3.11 -7.82
C HIS A 242 12.01 3.25 -8.04
N VAL A 243 11.55 2.75 -9.17
CA VAL A 243 10.15 2.81 -9.58
C VAL A 243 9.29 1.95 -8.66
N LEU A 244 8.37 2.58 -7.93
CA LEU A 244 7.37 1.92 -7.09
C LEU A 244 6.12 1.56 -7.88
N THR A 245 5.69 2.47 -8.76
CA THR A 245 4.58 2.22 -9.68
C THR A 245 4.72 3.08 -10.93
N MET A 246 4.27 2.55 -12.05
CA MET A 246 4.25 3.21 -13.35
C MET A 246 2.92 2.86 -14.02
N ASN A 247 2.18 3.86 -14.49
CA ASN A 247 0.95 3.60 -15.21
C ASN A 247 1.21 3.21 -16.67
N PRO A 248 0.23 2.60 -17.37
CA PRO A 248 0.39 2.21 -18.77
C PRO A 248 0.70 3.36 -19.72
N ALA A 249 0.21 4.57 -19.41
CA ALA A 249 0.50 5.75 -20.21
C ALA A 249 1.99 6.12 -20.16
N ALA A 250 2.61 6.13 -18.97
CA ALA A 250 4.04 6.38 -18.81
C ALA A 250 4.89 5.36 -19.59
N ALA A 251 4.50 4.07 -19.54
CA ALA A 251 5.19 3.04 -20.31
C ALA A 251 5.11 3.30 -21.82
N ARG A 252 3.93 3.68 -22.34
CA ARG A 252 3.76 4.03 -23.78
C ARG A 252 4.58 5.27 -24.14
N ILE A 253 4.54 6.31 -23.33
CA ILE A 253 5.28 7.56 -23.55
C ILE A 253 6.79 7.29 -23.63
N MET A 254 7.29 6.43 -22.76
CA MET A 254 8.71 6.04 -22.72
C MET A 254 9.06 4.88 -23.66
N ASN A 255 8.16 4.55 -24.60
CA ASN A 255 8.36 3.48 -25.58
C ASN A 255 8.70 2.11 -24.98
N MET A 256 8.09 1.79 -23.82
CA MET A 256 8.28 0.52 -23.13
C MET A 256 7.13 -0.45 -23.44
N VAL A 257 7.44 -1.74 -23.55
CA VAL A 257 6.43 -2.78 -23.83
C VAL A 257 5.43 -2.93 -22.66
N ARG A 258 5.90 -2.70 -21.43
CA ARG A 258 5.07 -2.80 -20.21
C ARG A 258 5.63 -1.92 -19.09
N PRO A 259 4.80 -1.53 -18.11
CA PRO A 259 5.27 -0.85 -16.91
C PRO A 259 6.34 -1.66 -16.19
N MET A 260 7.43 -1.02 -15.77
CA MET A 260 8.53 -1.62 -15.04
C MET A 260 8.52 -1.12 -13.60
N VAL A 261 8.61 -2.02 -12.64
CA VAL A 261 8.65 -1.73 -11.20
C VAL A 261 9.95 -2.29 -10.63
N GLY A 262 10.55 -1.58 -9.67
CA GLY A 262 11.77 -1.99 -8.98
C GLY A 262 13.08 -1.64 -9.70
N ILE A 263 13.02 -1.07 -10.90
CA ILE A 263 14.21 -0.57 -11.61
C ILE A 263 14.57 0.83 -11.12
N ASN A 264 15.83 1.22 -11.26
CA ASN A 264 16.22 2.60 -11.09
C ASN A 264 15.83 3.39 -12.37
N PHE A 265 14.99 4.41 -12.19
CA PHE A 265 14.49 5.22 -13.31
C PHE A 265 15.61 5.95 -14.06
N LEU A 266 16.67 6.35 -13.36
CA LEU A 266 17.81 7.07 -13.96
C LEU A 266 18.69 6.21 -14.88
N ASP A 267 18.52 4.87 -14.84
CA ASP A 267 19.22 3.96 -15.75
C ASP A 267 18.58 3.94 -17.17
N LEU A 268 17.42 4.55 -17.32
CA LEU A 268 16.73 4.67 -18.60
C LEU A 268 17.31 5.84 -19.39
N LYS A 269 17.54 5.64 -20.68
CA LYS A 269 18.04 6.70 -21.59
C LYS A 269 17.07 7.87 -21.69
N GLU A 270 15.79 7.58 -21.64
CA GLU A 270 14.70 8.55 -21.67
C GLU A 270 14.65 9.43 -20.42
N ALA A 271 15.33 9.03 -19.34
CA ALA A 271 15.43 9.78 -18.11
C ALA A 271 16.49 10.90 -18.16
N ASP A 272 17.47 10.85 -19.08
CA ASP A 272 18.56 11.83 -19.14
C ASP A 272 18.07 13.29 -19.13
N PRO A 273 17.07 13.71 -19.92
CA PRO A 273 16.57 15.09 -19.90
C PRO A 273 15.77 15.43 -18.65
N LEU A 274 15.45 14.45 -17.81
CA LEU A 274 14.63 14.60 -16.60
C LEU A 274 15.47 14.65 -15.31
N LYS A 275 16.77 14.36 -15.37
CA LYS A 275 17.66 14.23 -14.20
C LYS A 275 17.60 15.45 -13.29
N ASP A 276 17.75 16.64 -13.83
CA ASP A 276 17.74 17.87 -13.03
C ASP A 276 16.40 18.09 -12.33
N ALA A 277 15.29 17.82 -13.03
CA ALA A 277 13.95 17.96 -12.46
C ALA A 277 13.68 16.93 -11.36
N LEU A 278 14.19 15.70 -11.51
CA LEU A 278 14.08 14.62 -10.51
C LEU A 278 14.93 14.94 -9.28
N GLU A 279 16.16 15.43 -9.44
CA GLU A 279 17.04 15.83 -8.35
C GLU A 279 16.44 17.00 -7.54
N GLN A 280 15.90 18.03 -8.21
CA GLN A 280 15.17 19.11 -7.55
C GLN A 280 14.01 18.56 -6.70
N ALA A 281 13.26 17.59 -7.24
CA ALA A 281 12.17 16.98 -6.51
C ALA A 281 12.66 16.18 -5.29
N ARG A 282 13.81 15.50 -5.37
CA ARG A 282 14.45 14.83 -4.24
C ARG A 282 14.85 15.81 -3.14
N GLU A 283 15.33 17.01 -3.52
CA GLU A 283 15.66 18.10 -2.58
C GLU A 283 14.40 18.79 -2.01
N GLY A 284 13.22 18.39 -2.46
CA GLY A 284 11.95 18.92 -1.97
C GLY A 284 11.40 20.10 -2.79
N ILE A 285 11.98 20.41 -3.93
CA ILE A 285 11.57 21.48 -4.84
C ILE A 285 10.93 20.84 -6.07
N ARG A 286 9.80 21.37 -6.53
CA ARG A 286 9.16 20.89 -7.74
C ARG A 286 10.01 21.22 -8.98
N GLY A 287 10.45 20.19 -9.69
CA GLY A 287 11.17 20.29 -10.95
C GLY A 287 10.25 20.16 -12.16
N SER A 288 10.60 20.80 -13.28
CA SER A 288 9.86 20.66 -14.54
C SER A 288 10.81 20.73 -15.73
N ALA A 289 10.56 19.88 -16.73
CA ALA A 289 11.31 19.86 -17.99
C ALA A 289 10.36 19.58 -19.16
N VAL A 290 10.71 20.11 -20.35
CA VAL A 290 10.05 19.72 -21.60
C VAL A 290 10.97 18.72 -22.29
N VAL A 291 10.44 17.55 -22.61
CA VAL A 291 11.22 16.45 -23.20
C VAL A 291 10.66 16.06 -24.55
N HIS A 292 11.57 15.82 -25.49
CA HIS A 292 11.25 15.34 -26.83
C HIS A 292 11.53 13.83 -26.87
N LEU A 293 10.46 13.04 -26.92
CA LEU A 293 10.52 11.59 -27.03
C LEU A 293 10.05 11.15 -28.42
N ILE A 294 10.27 9.88 -28.75
CA ILE A 294 9.82 9.31 -30.04
C ILE A 294 8.31 9.46 -30.23
N SER A 295 7.56 9.36 -29.13
CA SER A 295 6.09 9.43 -29.11
C SER A 295 5.51 10.85 -29.17
N GLY A 296 6.34 11.91 -28.95
CA GLY A 296 5.88 13.30 -28.94
C GLY A 296 6.68 14.21 -28.02
N ILE A 297 6.14 15.39 -27.76
CA ILE A 297 6.71 16.39 -26.85
C ILE A 297 5.92 16.38 -25.55
N TYR A 298 6.60 16.14 -24.46
CA TYR A 298 5.95 16.02 -23.14
C TYR A 298 6.48 17.06 -22.15
N GLN A 299 5.56 17.67 -21.42
CA GLN A 299 5.90 18.42 -20.23
C GLN A 299 5.94 17.46 -19.06
N ALA A 300 7.15 17.21 -18.57
CA ALA A 300 7.39 16.37 -17.40
C ALA A 300 7.51 17.24 -16.16
N THR A 301 6.80 16.88 -15.09
CA THR A 301 6.85 17.56 -13.81
C THR A 301 7.16 16.55 -12.73
N ALA A 302 8.29 16.74 -12.04
CA ALA A 302 8.70 15.96 -10.88
C ALA A 302 8.28 16.69 -9.59
N SER A 303 7.56 16.03 -8.73
CA SER A 303 7.06 16.58 -7.48
C SER A 303 7.47 15.71 -6.29
N PRO A 304 7.93 16.31 -5.15
CA PRO A 304 8.31 15.55 -3.98
C PRO A 304 7.10 14.94 -3.28
N VAL A 305 7.17 13.68 -2.91
CA VAL A 305 6.23 13.02 -1.99
C VAL A 305 6.79 13.15 -0.58
N ARG A 306 6.03 13.74 0.33
CA ARG A 306 6.47 13.98 1.71
C ARG A 306 5.64 13.17 2.70
N SER A 307 6.32 12.62 3.70
CA SER A 307 5.71 11.99 4.86
C SER A 307 6.45 12.46 6.11
N GLY A 308 5.72 12.97 7.10
CA GLY A 308 6.33 13.50 8.34
C GLY A 308 7.33 14.64 8.12
N GLY A 309 7.20 15.43 7.03
CA GLY A 309 8.10 16.54 6.70
C GLY A 309 9.36 16.15 5.89
N GLN A 310 9.65 14.87 5.74
CA GLN A 310 10.77 14.35 4.93
C GLN A 310 10.28 13.91 3.54
N VAL A 311 11.14 14.05 2.52
CA VAL A 311 10.88 13.54 1.18
C VAL A 311 11.10 12.03 1.20
N THR A 312 10.04 11.27 0.92
CA THR A 312 10.05 9.80 0.89
C THR A 312 10.01 9.24 -0.53
N GLY A 313 9.84 10.11 -1.52
CA GLY A 313 9.80 9.71 -2.91
C GLY A 313 9.52 10.88 -3.84
N VAL A 314 9.42 10.57 -5.13
CA VAL A 314 9.15 11.53 -6.22
C VAL A 314 8.05 11.00 -7.11
N VAL A 315 7.08 11.85 -7.45
CA VAL A 315 6.10 11.61 -8.51
C VAL A 315 6.51 12.36 -9.75
N LEU A 316 6.67 11.65 -10.86
CA LEU A 316 6.86 12.23 -12.19
C LEU A 316 5.53 12.14 -12.94
N LEU A 317 5.04 13.29 -13.42
CA LEU A 317 3.88 13.40 -14.27
C LEU A 317 4.31 13.90 -15.66
N MET A 318 3.89 13.23 -16.73
CA MET A 318 4.21 13.56 -18.11
C MET A 318 2.90 13.86 -18.87
N VAL A 319 2.77 15.08 -19.35
CA VAL A 319 1.60 15.57 -20.10
C VAL A 319 2.03 15.81 -21.54
N ASP A 320 1.26 15.26 -22.49
CA ASP A 320 1.48 15.54 -23.91
C ASP A 320 1.17 17.00 -24.22
N VAL A 321 2.17 17.69 -24.73
CA VAL A 321 2.08 19.11 -25.14
C VAL A 321 2.44 19.29 -26.62
N THR A 322 2.44 18.19 -27.37
CA THR A 322 2.89 18.17 -28.78
C THR A 322 2.11 19.18 -29.61
N ASP A 323 0.81 19.15 -29.54
CA ASP A 323 -0.05 20.07 -30.33
C ASP A 323 0.12 21.51 -29.83
N LYS A 324 0.18 21.72 -28.53
CA LYS A 324 0.42 23.04 -27.94
C LYS A 324 1.75 23.62 -28.39
N GLN A 325 2.83 22.84 -28.34
CA GLN A 325 4.16 23.29 -28.77
C GLN A 325 4.21 23.57 -30.28
N ARG A 326 3.56 22.72 -31.08
CA ARG A 326 3.41 22.95 -32.55
C ARG A 326 2.70 24.25 -32.82
N LEU A 327 1.57 24.51 -32.18
CA LEU A 327 0.82 25.76 -32.34
C LEU A 327 1.64 26.98 -31.89
N GLU A 328 2.32 26.88 -30.75
CA GLU A 328 3.22 27.97 -30.27
C GLU A 328 4.36 28.24 -31.24
N GLN A 329 4.97 27.19 -31.80
CA GLN A 329 6.04 27.30 -32.78
C GLN A 329 5.51 27.96 -34.07
N GLN A 330 4.38 27.52 -34.60
CA GLN A 330 3.72 28.11 -35.77
C GLN A 330 3.41 29.59 -35.51
N ARG A 331 2.94 29.95 -34.32
CA ARG A 331 2.66 31.35 -33.96
C ARG A 331 3.92 32.20 -33.92
N ARG A 332 5.03 31.66 -33.36
CA ARG A 332 6.31 32.37 -33.34
C ARG A 332 6.85 32.57 -34.74
N GLU A 333 6.83 31.54 -35.57
CA GLU A 333 7.26 31.62 -36.98
C GLU A 333 6.40 32.60 -37.77
N PHE A 334 5.07 32.58 -37.58
CA PHE A 334 4.17 33.54 -38.18
C PHE A 334 4.55 34.99 -37.80
N THR A 335 4.74 35.28 -36.50
CA THR A 335 5.07 36.61 -36.02
C THR A 335 6.44 37.08 -36.58
N ALA A 336 7.42 36.19 -36.59
CA ALA A 336 8.71 36.48 -37.17
C ALA A 336 8.65 36.78 -38.66
N ASN A 337 7.88 35.97 -39.42
CA ASN A 337 7.72 36.14 -40.86
C ASN A 337 6.93 37.44 -41.21
N VAL A 338 5.85 37.75 -40.46
CA VAL A 338 5.15 39.03 -40.57
C VAL A 338 6.09 40.22 -40.41
N SER A 339 6.89 40.17 -39.33
CA SER A 339 7.83 41.25 -39.05
C SER A 339 8.85 41.42 -40.17
N HIS A 340 9.36 40.32 -40.72
CA HIS A 340 10.33 40.34 -41.82
C HIS A 340 9.72 40.85 -43.14
N GLU A 341 8.52 40.35 -43.51
CA GLU A 341 7.84 40.72 -44.76
C GLU A 341 7.31 42.16 -44.72
N LEU A 342 7.05 42.76 -43.55
CA LEU A 342 6.72 44.20 -43.41
C LEU A 342 7.95 45.09 -43.46
N LYS A 343 9.10 44.69 -42.86
CA LYS A 343 10.33 45.49 -42.83
C LYS A 343 10.89 45.72 -44.24
N THR A 344 10.83 44.71 -45.11
CA THR A 344 11.46 44.79 -46.44
C THR A 344 10.86 45.92 -47.30
N PRO A 345 9.52 45.98 -47.55
CA PRO A 345 8.92 47.07 -48.31
C PRO A 345 9.07 48.43 -47.61
N LEU A 346 8.97 48.45 -46.28
CA LEU A 346 9.16 49.69 -45.52
C LEU A 346 10.57 50.30 -45.71
N HIS A 347 11.61 49.46 -45.66
CA HIS A 347 12.96 49.94 -45.93
C HIS A 347 13.16 50.40 -47.37
N ALA A 348 12.51 49.71 -48.33
CA ALA A 348 12.55 50.14 -49.74
C ALA A 348 11.88 51.50 -49.91
N ILE A 349 10.67 51.68 -49.35
CA ILE A 349 9.96 52.97 -49.38
C ILE A 349 10.80 54.05 -48.72
N SER A 350 11.35 53.80 -47.52
CA SER A 350 12.16 54.77 -46.81
C SER A 350 13.43 55.13 -47.61
N GLY A 351 14.13 54.14 -48.19
CA GLY A 351 15.31 54.37 -48.98
C GLY A 351 15.04 55.17 -50.26
N TYR A 352 13.98 54.84 -50.98
CA TYR A 352 13.59 55.63 -52.16
C TYR A 352 13.15 57.06 -51.78
N ALA A 353 12.44 57.23 -50.69
CA ALA A 353 12.04 58.54 -50.22
C ALA A 353 13.25 59.38 -49.75
N GLU A 354 14.24 58.76 -49.11
CA GLU A 354 15.47 59.42 -48.68
C GLU A 354 16.30 59.89 -49.91
N LEU A 355 16.42 59.06 -50.93
CA LEU A 355 17.11 59.40 -52.19
C LEU A 355 16.41 60.58 -52.87
N LEU A 356 15.07 60.60 -52.95
CA LEU A 356 14.33 61.73 -53.48
C LEU A 356 14.52 62.99 -52.64
N LYS A 357 14.48 62.87 -51.31
CA LYS A 357 14.65 63.98 -50.36
C LYS A 357 16.06 64.60 -50.43
N SER A 358 17.09 63.78 -50.62
CA SER A 358 18.50 64.24 -50.67
C SER A 358 18.84 64.91 -51.98
N GLY A 359 17.98 64.95 -53.01
CA GLY A 359 18.24 65.53 -54.31
C GLY A 359 19.25 64.75 -55.14
N LEU A 360 19.57 63.52 -54.78
CA LEU A 360 20.52 62.65 -55.50
C LEU A 360 19.92 61.98 -56.71
N VAL A 361 18.59 62.10 -56.91
CA VAL A 361 17.88 61.52 -58.04
C VAL A 361 17.77 62.51 -59.16
N ALA A 362 18.15 62.12 -60.39
CA ALA A 362 18.02 62.99 -61.57
C ALA A 362 16.54 63.31 -61.83
N GLN A 363 16.18 64.51 -62.33
CA GLN A 363 14.77 64.97 -62.54
C GLN A 363 13.96 64.00 -63.39
N GLN A 364 14.60 63.36 -64.35
CA GLN A 364 13.97 62.37 -65.24
C GLN A 364 13.61 61.06 -64.54
N ASP A 365 14.29 60.71 -63.39
CA ASP A 365 14.08 59.45 -62.68
C ASP A 365 13.15 59.61 -61.48
N VAL A 366 12.76 60.86 -61.10
CA VAL A 366 11.86 61.14 -59.95
C VAL A 366 10.53 60.37 -60.07
N GLY A 367 9.92 60.32 -61.30
CA GLY A 367 8.70 59.54 -61.52
C GLY A 367 8.90 58.07 -61.23
N GLY A 368 10.00 57.46 -61.70
CA GLY A 368 10.28 56.05 -61.48
C GLY A 368 10.49 55.68 -60.02
N PHE A 369 11.10 56.54 -59.19
CA PHE A 369 11.23 56.34 -57.74
C PHE A 369 9.89 56.51 -57.02
N SER A 370 9.06 57.46 -57.43
CA SER A 370 7.71 57.65 -56.91
C SER A 370 6.81 56.45 -57.20
N ASP A 371 6.89 55.88 -58.39
CA ASP A 371 6.16 54.66 -58.78
C ASP A 371 6.63 53.47 -57.94
N ARG A 372 7.92 53.33 -57.64
CA ARG A 372 8.44 52.26 -56.76
C ARG A 372 7.90 52.40 -55.34
N ILE A 373 7.87 53.62 -54.80
CA ILE A 373 7.28 53.89 -53.49
C ILE A 373 5.78 53.48 -53.49
N TYR A 374 5.08 53.88 -54.50
CA TYR A 374 3.66 53.55 -54.63
C TYR A 374 3.43 52.04 -54.71
N LEU A 375 4.17 51.32 -55.53
CA LEU A 375 4.07 49.86 -55.70
C LEU A 375 4.36 49.11 -54.39
N GLU A 376 5.44 49.52 -53.69
CA GLU A 376 5.76 48.89 -52.39
C GLU A 376 4.74 49.23 -51.30
N SER A 377 4.12 50.44 -51.33
CA SER A 377 3.02 50.78 -50.43
C SER A 377 1.77 49.94 -50.72
N GLN A 378 1.41 49.76 -51.96
CA GLN A 378 0.28 48.89 -52.37
C GLN A 378 0.53 47.43 -52.00
N ARG A 379 1.76 46.99 -52.13
CA ARG A 379 2.17 45.63 -51.66
C ARG A 379 2.01 45.48 -50.16
N MET A 380 2.40 46.48 -49.37
CA MET A 380 2.29 46.48 -47.91
C MET A 380 0.79 46.49 -47.47
N ILE A 381 -0.06 47.28 -48.15
CA ILE A 381 -1.52 47.27 -47.87
C ILE A 381 -2.10 45.87 -48.06
N ARG A 382 -1.85 45.23 -49.22
CA ARG A 382 -2.31 43.85 -49.50
C ARG A 382 -1.79 42.86 -48.45
N LEU A 383 -0.54 42.97 -48.03
CA LEU A 383 0.02 42.09 -47.01
C LEU A 383 -0.70 42.25 -45.65
N VAL A 384 -0.98 43.51 -45.23
CA VAL A 384 -1.74 43.77 -44.02
C VAL A 384 -3.17 43.22 -44.10
N GLU A 385 -3.83 43.43 -45.26
CA GLU A 385 -5.17 42.86 -45.46
C GLU A 385 -5.19 41.33 -45.40
N ASP A 386 -4.20 40.66 -46.02
CA ASP A 386 -4.06 39.20 -45.95
C ASP A 386 -3.81 38.71 -44.54
N ILE A 387 -2.96 39.41 -43.73
CA ILE A 387 -2.74 39.12 -42.33
C ILE A 387 -4.01 39.26 -41.51
N LEU A 388 -4.77 40.36 -41.70
CA LEU A 388 -6.04 40.55 -41.00
C LEU A 388 -7.09 39.48 -41.36
N LYS A 389 -7.17 39.10 -42.66
CA LYS A 389 -8.04 37.98 -43.08
C LYS A 389 -7.64 36.69 -42.42
N LEU A 390 -6.34 36.37 -42.37
CA LEU A 390 -5.84 35.16 -41.77
C LEU A 390 -6.05 35.14 -40.24
N SER A 391 -5.80 36.27 -39.54
CA SER A 391 -6.08 36.40 -38.12
C SER A 391 -7.54 36.12 -37.77
N ARG A 392 -8.48 36.64 -38.55
CA ARG A 392 -9.90 36.36 -38.38
C ARG A 392 -10.25 34.89 -38.60
N LEU A 393 -9.60 34.24 -39.57
CA LEU A 393 -9.76 32.82 -39.84
C LEU A 393 -9.23 31.95 -38.69
N ASP A 394 -8.15 32.37 -38.03
CA ASP A 394 -7.54 31.68 -36.90
C ASP A 394 -8.37 31.76 -35.59
N GLU A 395 -9.19 32.80 -35.41
CA GLU A 395 -10.09 32.94 -34.26
C GLU A 395 -11.24 31.91 -34.26
N GLY A 396 -11.37 31.14 -35.32
CA GLY A 396 -12.23 29.97 -35.44
C GLY A 396 -13.63 30.22 -36.01
N SER A 397 -14.33 29.14 -36.33
CA SER A 397 -15.65 29.12 -36.98
C SER A 397 -16.80 29.75 -36.16
N GLY A 398 -16.56 30.06 -34.88
CA GLY A 398 -17.58 30.65 -33.98
C GLY A 398 -18.06 32.05 -34.39
N HIS A 399 -17.34 32.74 -35.28
CA HIS A 399 -17.68 34.08 -35.78
C HIS A 399 -18.33 34.08 -37.18
N TYR A 400 -18.43 32.92 -37.82
CA TYR A 400 -18.98 32.81 -39.17
C TYR A 400 -20.30 32.06 -39.13
N THR A 401 -21.32 32.66 -39.74
CA THR A 401 -22.63 32.02 -39.95
C THR A 401 -22.71 31.56 -41.38
N PRO A 402 -22.59 30.26 -41.67
CA PRO A 402 -22.76 29.75 -43.03
C PRO A 402 -24.20 29.94 -43.48
N GLU A 403 -24.36 30.36 -44.75
CA GLU A 403 -25.64 30.49 -45.40
C GLU A 403 -25.63 29.72 -46.76
N PRO A 404 -26.79 29.39 -47.32
CA PRO A 404 -26.83 28.81 -48.67
C PRO A 404 -26.36 29.83 -49.73
N VAL A 405 -25.26 29.54 -50.41
CA VAL A 405 -24.62 30.44 -51.37
C VAL A 405 -24.42 29.73 -52.70
N ASP A 406 -24.80 30.35 -53.79
CA ASP A 406 -24.48 29.84 -55.13
C ASP A 406 -23.01 30.17 -55.46
N LEU A 407 -22.15 29.14 -55.41
CA LEU A 407 -20.72 29.24 -55.70
C LEU A 407 -20.49 29.66 -57.17
N ASN A 408 -21.39 29.26 -58.12
CA ASN A 408 -21.33 29.68 -59.50
C ASN A 408 -21.58 31.20 -59.66
N ALA A 409 -22.50 31.77 -58.87
CA ALA A 409 -22.73 33.21 -58.86
C ALA A 409 -21.47 33.95 -58.30
N ILE A 410 -20.81 33.46 -57.26
CA ILE A 410 -19.55 34.03 -56.75
C ILE A 410 -18.45 33.97 -57.80
N ALA A 411 -18.26 32.82 -58.45
CA ALA A 411 -17.25 32.66 -59.47
C ALA A 411 -17.50 33.65 -60.66
N LYS A 412 -18.76 33.77 -61.12
CA LYS A 412 -19.15 34.74 -62.18
C LYS A 412 -18.89 36.19 -61.76
N ALA A 413 -19.14 36.55 -60.51
CA ALA A 413 -18.91 37.91 -60.03
C ALA A 413 -17.40 38.27 -60.00
N ALA A 414 -16.51 37.32 -59.88
CA ALA A 414 -15.08 37.53 -59.93
C ALA A 414 -14.48 37.58 -61.33
N LEU A 415 -15.16 37.08 -62.35
CA LEU A 415 -14.66 36.99 -63.74
C LEU A 415 -14.19 38.33 -64.36
N PRO A 416 -14.90 39.47 -64.24
CA PRO A 416 -14.45 40.69 -64.86
C PRO A 416 -13.05 41.15 -64.46
N GLU A 417 -12.75 41.04 -63.20
CA GLU A 417 -11.43 41.39 -62.65
C GLU A 417 -10.36 40.36 -63.06
N LEU A 418 -10.66 39.07 -62.97
CA LEU A 418 -9.79 37.99 -63.38
C LEU A 418 -9.46 37.99 -64.87
N GLU A 419 -10.44 38.26 -65.72
CA GLU A 419 -10.23 38.42 -67.18
C GLU A 419 -9.36 39.64 -67.53
N SER A 420 -9.53 40.76 -66.84
CA SER A 420 -8.66 41.91 -66.98
C SER A 420 -7.23 41.57 -66.68
N MET A 421 -6.98 40.86 -65.55
CA MET A 421 -5.67 40.41 -65.13
C MET A 421 -5.07 39.39 -66.11
N ALA A 422 -5.86 38.44 -66.61
CA ALA A 422 -5.43 37.44 -67.56
C ALA A 422 -5.01 38.09 -68.91
N ARG A 423 -5.76 39.06 -69.41
CA ARG A 423 -5.44 39.83 -70.60
C ARG A 423 -4.11 40.62 -70.44
N GLN A 424 -3.88 41.24 -69.30
CA GLN A 424 -2.64 41.97 -69.04
C GLN A 424 -1.42 41.07 -69.07
N ARG A 425 -1.59 39.74 -68.83
CA ARG A 425 -0.52 38.76 -68.80
C ARG A 425 -0.49 37.83 -70.02
N ASP A 426 -1.34 38.11 -71.02
CA ASP A 426 -1.50 37.26 -72.20
C ASP A 426 -1.81 35.81 -71.86
N VAL A 427 -2.80 35.60 -70.94
CA VAL A 427 -3.28 34.28 -70.47
C VAL A 427 -4.75 34.16 -70.88
N TYR A 428 -5.12 33.02 -71.44
CA TYR A 428 -6.50 32.71 -71.82
C TYR A 428 -7.26 32.14 -70.61
N LEU A 429 -8.23 32.93 -70.09
CA LEU A 429 -9.12 32.48 -69.00
C LEU A 429 -10.44 31.97 -69.60
N THR A 430 -10.80 30.74 -69.25
CA THR A 430 -12.10 30.13 -69.60
C THR A 430 -12.87 29.81 -68.32
N TYR A 431 -14.18 29.92 -68.39
CA TYR A 431 -15.08 29.61 -67.27
C TYR A 431 -16.19 28.67 -67.73
N GLN A 432 -16.41 27.63 -66.88
CA GLN A 432 -17.52 26.69 -66.99
C GLN A 432 -18.21 26.50 -65.64
N GLY A 433 -19.50 26.78 -65.53
CA GLY A 433 -20.15 26.60 -64.21
C GLY A 433 -21.65 26.35 -64.35
N VAL A 434 -22.13 25.53 -63.45
CA VAL A 434 -23.56 25.26 -63.26
C VAL A 434 -24.01 25.83 -61.91
N PRO A 435 -25.30 26.24 -61.76
CA PRO A 435 -25.79 26.66 -60.42
C PRO A 435 -25.49 25.61 -59.35
N SER A 436 -24.75 26.00 -58.31
CA SER A 436 -24.21 25.09 -57.33
C SER A 436 -24.25 25.74 -55.95
N VAL A 437 -25.20 25.30 -55.13
CA VAL A 437 -25.39 25.86 -53.78
C VAL A 437 -24.52 25.10 -52.78
N VAL A 438 -23.76 25.86 -52.02
CA VAL A 438 -22.93 25.36 -50.89
C VAL A 438 -23.33 26.07 -49.60
N SER A 439 -23.20 25.40 -48.47
CA SER A 439 -23.31 26.06 -47.17
C SER A 439 -22.01 26.78 -46.86
N GLY A 440 -22.03 28.12 -46.87
CA GLY A 440 -20.78 28.84 -46.76
C GLY A 440 -20.90 30.32 -46.43
N VAL A 441 -19.75 30.95 -46.36
CA VAL A 441 -19.59 32.38 -46.08
C VAL A 441 -19.16 33.09 -47.36
N PRO A 442 -19.99 33.99 -47.94
CA PRO A 442 -19.79 34.55 -49.29
C PRO A 442 -18.41 35.15 -49.53
N HIS A 443 -17.89 35.95 -48.59
CA HIS A 443 -16.59 36.61 -48.74
C HIS A 443 -15.40 35.64 -48.67
N LEU A 444 -15.53 34.51 -47.92
CA LEU A 444 -14.50 33.46 -47.86
C LEU A 444 -14.50 32.60 -49.12
N LEU A 445 -15.70 32.29 -49.66
CA LEU A 445 -15.83 31.59 -50.92
C LEU A 445 -15.28 32.44 -52.08
N SER A 446 -15.54 33.75 -52.08
CA SER A 446 -14.95 34.71 -53.04
C SER A 446 -13.42 34.74 -52.91
N ALA A 447 -12.88 34.73 -51.66
CA ALA A 447 -11.44 34.71 -51.46
C ALA A 447 -10.79 33.41 -51.98
N ILE A 448 -11.47 32.26 -51.87
CA ILE A 448 -11.03 30.99 -52.46
C ILE A 448 -10.90 31.12 -53.99
N VAL A 449 -11.98 31.51 -54.66
CA VAL A 449 -12.02 31.65 -56.10
C VAL A 449 -10.94 32.62 -56.60
N THR A 450 -10.88 33.80 -55.99
CA THR A 450 -9.94 34.85 -56.39
C THR A 450 -8.48 34.44 -56.16
N ASN A 451 -8.13 33.87 -55.00
CA ASN A 451 -6.75 33.48 -54.72
C ASN A 451 -6.26 32.35 -55.63
N LEU A 452 -7.09 31.33 -55.88
CA LEU A 452 -6.71 30.23 -56.76
C LEU A 452 -6.51 30.71 -58.19
N THR A 453 -7.51 31.41 -58.73
CA THR A 453 -7.47 31.85 -60.12
C THR A 453 -6.38 32.91 -60.34
N THR A 454 -6.17 33.83 -59.40
CA THR A 454 -5.10 34.82 -59.48
C THR A 454 -3.73 34.14 -59.49
N ASN A 455 -3.51 33.09 -58.66
CA ASN A 455 -2.27 32.33 -58.69
C ASN A 455 -2.09 31.59 -60.02
N ALA A 456 -3.12 30.95 -60.56
CA ALA A 456 -3.09 30.30 -61.89
C ALA A 456 -2.71 31.25 -63.00
N ILE A 457 -3.19 32.51 -62.98
CA ILE A 457 -2.83 33.54 -63.90
C ILE A 457 -1.43 34.06 -63.71
N LYS A 458 -1.02 34.32 -62.47
CA LYS A 458 0.31 34.88 -62.12
C LYS A 458 1.48 33.95 -62.45
N TYR A 459 1.28 32.65 -62.23
CA TYR A 459 2.33 31.63 -62.42
C TYR A 459 2.20 30.91 -63.76
N ASN A 460 1.34 31.45 -64.69
CA ASN A 460 1.22 30.94 -66.01
C ASN A 460 2.33 31.49 -66.97
N ARG A 461 2.40 30.88 -68.12
CA ARG A 461 3.26 31.35 -69.26
C ARG A 461 2.45 32.25 -70.18
N THR A 462 3.16 33.10 -70.90
CA THR A 462 2.58 33.88 -71.97
C THR A 462 1.91 32.95 -72.98
N GLY A 463 0.64 33.22 -73.39
CA GLY A 463 -0.14 32.35 -74.24
C GLY A 463 -0.73 31.11 -73.61
N GLY A 464 -0.52 30.93 -72.23
CA GLY A 464 -1.08 29.81 -71.52
C GLY A 464 -2.59 29.92 -71.26
N LYS A 465 -3.12 28.87 -70.62
CA LYS A 465 -4.57 28.78 -70.36
C LYS A 465 -4.84 28.60 -68.88
N VAL A 466 -5.93 29.14 -68.36
CA VAL A 466 -6.54 28.91 -67.08
C VAL A 466 -8.00 28.53 -67.28
N GLU A 467 -8.40 27.41 -66.71
CA GLU A 467 -9.78 26.97 -66.68
C GLU A 467 -10.33 27.03 -65.28
N LEU A 468 -11.35 27.82 -65.01
CA LEU A 468 -12.11 27.88 -63.79
C LEU A 468 -13.42 27.16 -64.01
N SER A 469 -13.71 26.14 -63.20
CA SER A 469 -14.96 25.40 -63.32
C SER A 469 -15.65 25.16 -61.99
N VAL A 470 -17.00 25.15 -62.00
CA VAL A 470 -17.84 24.80 -60.84
C VAL A 470 -18.83 23.73 -61.34
N THR A 471 -18.70 22.54 -60.71
CA THR A 471 -19.49 21.36 -61.13
C THR A 471 -20.16 20.71 -59.93
N ASN A 472 -21.30 20.07 -60.16
CA ASN A 472 -21.98 19.26 -59.14
C ASN A 472 -21.60 17.79 -59.31
N THR A 473 -21.22 17.16 -58.23
CA THR A 473 -20.95 15.74 -58.19
C THR A 473 -21.92 15.05 -57.20
N PRO A 474 -22.03 13.70 -57.16
CA PRO A 474 -22.86 13.01 -56.17
C PRO A 474 -22.43 13.28 -54.72
N GLU A 475 -21.18 13.66 -54.52
CA GLU A 475 -20.57 13.89 -53.22
C GLU A 475 -20.63 15.36 -52.77
N GLY A 476 -21.03 16.26 -53.65
CA GLY A 476 -21.13 17.69 -53.35
C GLY A 476 -20.73 18.58 -54.52
N VAL A 477 -20.31 19.80 -54.25
CA VAL A 477 -19.88 20.78 -55.24
C VAL A 477 -18.37 20.82 -55.38
N VAL A 478 -17.86 20.81 -56.61
CA VAL A 478 -16.41 20.88 -56.85
C VAL A 478 -16.09 22.18 -57.61
N LEU A 479 -15.20 22.98 -57.00
CA LEU A 479 -14.51 24.10 -57.64
C LEU A 479 -13.15 23.59 -58.14
N THR A 480 -12.90 23.76 -59.47
CA THR A 480 -11.60 23.39 -60.06
C THR A 480 -10.99 24.60 -60.70
N VAL A 481 -9.70 24.81 -60.46
CA VAL A 481 -8.84 25.75 -61.17
C VAL A 481 -7.70 24.95 -61.79
N ASP A 482 -7.63 24.93 -63.07
CA ASP A 482 -6.63 24.23 -63.87
C ASP A 482 -5.82 25.22 -64.70
N ASP A 483 -4.50 25.14 -64.70
CA ASP A 483 -3.59 26.02 -65.38
C ASP A 483 -2.49 25.25 -66.12
N THR A 484 -2.00 25.85 -67.23
CA THR A 484 -0.85 25.33 -68.00
C THR A 484 0.43 26.05 -67.68
N GLY A 485 0.59 26.50 -66.47
CA GLY A 485 1.70 27.34 -66.04
C GLY A 485 3.01 26.58 -65.78
N ILE A 486 3.82 27.12 -64.90
CA ILE A 486 5.17 26.58 -64.56
C ILE A 486 5.07 25.28 -63.74
N GLY A 487 3.91 24.98 -63.16
CA GLY A 487 3.73 23.84 -62.26
C GLY A 487 4.48 24.00 -60.93
N ILE A 488 4.41 22.97 -60.08
CA ILE A 488 4.99 22.94 -58.72
C ILE A 488 5.82 21.67 -58.57
N PRO A 489 7.14 21.76 -58.31
CA PRO A 489 7.97 20.60 -58.05
C PRO A 489 7.46 19.77 -56.84
N GLU A 490 7.57 18.46 -56.90
CA GLU A 490 7.00 17.51 -55.92
C GLU A 490 7.47 17.83 -54.47
N ALA A 491 8.75 18.18 -54.29
CA ALA A 491 9.32 18.53 -52.99
C ALA A 491 8.64 19.74 -52.29
N HIS A 492 7.85 20.53 -53.04
CA HIS A 492 7.21 21.75 -52.54
C HIS A 492 5.67 21.63 -52.40
N GLN A 493 5.05 20.59 -52.98
CA GLN A 493 3.58 20.49 -53.09
C GLN A 493 2.86 20.41 -51.74
N GLU A 494 3.44 19.74 -50.75
CA GLU A 494 2.89 19.70 -49.40
C GLU A 494 2.98 21.04 -48.68
N ARG A 495 4.00 21.83 -49.00
CA ARG A 495 4.38 23.05 -48.28
C ARG A 495 3.76 24.32 -48.84
N ILE A 496 3.24 24.32 -50.05
CA ILE A 496 2.66 25.53 -50.68
C ILE A 496 1.48 26.12 -49.92
N PHE A 497 0.85 25.33 -49.03
CA PHE A 497 -0.25 25.76 -48.17
C PHE A 497 0.24 26.29 -46.79
N GLU A 498 1.57 26.25 -46.53
CA GLU A 498 2.16 26.87 -45.36
C GLU A 498 2.15 28.39 -45.47
N ARG A 499 2.04 29.09 -44.34
CA ARG A 499 2.02 30.57 -44.33
C ARG A 499 3.39 31.12 -44.72
N PHE A 500 3.41 32.14 -45.61
CA PHE A 500 4.59 32.77 -46.19
C PHE A 500 5.48 31.84 -47.00
N TYR A 501 5.06 30.62 -47.29
CA TYR A 501 5.83 29.69 -48.08
C TYR A 501 5.85 30.08 -49.55
N ARG A 502 7.00 29.95 -50.20
CA ARG A 502 7.21 30.30 -51.61
C ARG A 502 8.30 29.38 -52.16
N VAL A 503 8.05 28.78 -53.33
CA VAL A 503 9.00 27.89 -54.02
C VAL A 503 10.30 28.63 -54.36
N ASP A 504 10.19 29.88 -54.86
CA ASP A 504 11.29 30.76 -55.17
C ASP A 504 11.05 32.18 -54.61
N LYS A 505 11.90 32.62 -53.67
CA LYS A 505 11.80 33.94 -53.02
C LYS A 505 12.14 35.10 -53.97
N SER A 506 12.98 34.88 -55.00
CA SER A 506 13.47 35.92 -55.88
C SER A 506 12.47 36.24 -57.01
N HIS A 507 12.01 35.24 -57.75
CA HIS A 507 11.05 35.41 -58.82
C HIS A 507 9.66 35.85 -58.36
N SER A 508 9.23 35.28 -57.22
CA SER A 508 7.91 35.60 -56.68
C SER A 508 7.85 36.99 -56.00
N LYS A 509 8.97 37.62 -55.62
CA LYS A 509 9.00 39.05 -55.24
C LYS A 509 8.65 39.97 -56.40
N ALA A 510 9.18 39.72 -57.60
CA ALA A 510 8.85 40.48 -58.78
C ALA A 510 7.36 40.37 -59.18
N MET A 511 6.71 39.25 -58.85
CA MET A 511 5.28 39.01 -59.13
C MET A 511 4.30 39.47 -58.04
N GLY A 512 4.80 40.06 -56.94
CA GLY A 512 4.00 40.70 -55.89
C GLY A 512 3.19 39.72 -55.00
N GLY A 513 3.63 38.45 -54.86
CA GLY A 513 2.94 37.47 -54.00
C GLY A 513 3.28 37.67 -52.51
N THR A 514 2.29 37.53 -51.62
CA THR A 514 2.46 37.61 -50.16
C THR A 514 2.83 36.27 -49.53
N GLY A 515 2.63 35.15 -50.24
CA GLY A 515 2.76 33.79 -49.67
C GLY A 515 1.69 33.41 -48.68
N LEU A 516 0.59 34.22 -48.59
CA LEU A 516 -0.53 33.96 -47.70
C LEU A 516 -1.79 33.43 -48.46
N GLY A 517 -1.87 33.65 -49.77
CA GLY A 517 -3.10 33.34 -50.55
C GLY A 517 -3.54 31.87 -50.47
N LEU A 518 -2.62 30.91 -50.65
CA LEU A 518 -2.95 29.47 -50.55
C LEU A 518 -3.22 29.03 -49.10
N SER A 519 -2.59 29.63 -48.10
CA SER A 519 -2.95 29.36 -46.71
C SER A 519 -4.34 29.90 -46.36
N ILE A 520 -4.73 31.05 -46.87
CA ILE A 520 -6.12 31.56 -46.76
C ILE A 520 -7.11 30.59 -47.41
N VAL A 521 -6.81 30.07 -48.63
CA VAL A 521 -7.63 29.05 -49.28
C VAL A 521 -7.82 27.82 -48.42
N LYS A 522 -6.72 27.27 -47.85
CA LYS A 522 -6.78 26.09 -46.99
C LYS A 522 -7.64 26.32 -45.76
N HIS A 523 -7.47 27.43 -45.03
CA HIS A 523 -8.26 27.74 -43.83
C HIS A 523 -9.73 28.02 -44.16
N ALA A 524 -9.99 28.76 -45.28
CA ALA A 524 -11.34 28.99 -45.73
C ALA A 524 -12.04 27.67 -46.16
N ALA A 525 -11.36 26.77 -46.85
CA ALA A 525 -11.88 25.44 -47.16
C ALA A 525 -12.21 24.63 -45.90
N GLN A 526 -11.30 24.65 -44.87
CA GLN A 526 -11.53 23.98 -43.60
C GLN A 526 -12.77 24.50 -42.86
N ILE A 527 -13.03 25.82 -42.86
CA ILE A 527 -14.24 26.41 -42.27
C ILE A 527 -15.51 25.88 -42.93
N HIS A 528 -15.45 25.61 -44.25
CA HIS A 528 -16.55 25.06 -45.01
C HIS A 528 -16.62 23.52 -45.01
N GLY A 529 -15.76 22.82 -44.24
CA GLY A 529 -15.66 21.35 -44.26
C GLY A 529 -15.25 20.80 -45.63
N ALA A 530 -14.63 21.62 -46.46
CA ALA A 530 -14.25 21.25 -47.83
C ALA A 530 -12.84 20.63 -47.85
N THR A 531 -12.65 19.70 -48.80
CA THR A 531 -11.35 19.02 -49.02
C THR A 531 -10.62 19.71 -50.18
N VAL A 532 -9.31 19.97 -49.96
CA VAL A 532 -8.44 20.55 -51.00
C VAL A 532 -7.55 19.45 -51.57
N SER A 533 -7.53 19.27 -52.87
CA SER A 533 -6.61 18.38 -53.58
C SER A 533 -5.78 19.16 -54.60
N LEU A 534 -4.54 18.73 -54.81
CA LEU A 534 -3.54 19.33 -55.69
C LEU A 534 -2.97 18.24 -56.60
N GLU A 535 -2.98 18.53 -57.90
CA GLU A 535 -2.24 17.77 -58.91
C GLU A 535 -1.38 18.75 -59.68
N SER A 536 -0.06 18.58 -59.68
CA SER A 536 0.84 19.48 -60.38
C SER A 536 2.08 18.73 -60.86
N ARG A 537 2.56 19.15 -62.05
CA ARG A 537 3.85 18.71 -62.59
C ARG A 537 4.62 19.92 -63.06
N GLU A 538 5.92 19.92 -62.73
CA GLU A 538 6.80 20.99 -63.13
C GLU A 538 6.81 21.15 -64.66
N ASN A 539 6.59 22.38 -65.15
CA ASN A 539 6.48 22.75 -66.56
C ASN A 539 5.26 22.19 -67.33
N GLU A 540 4.32 21.53 -66.68
CA GLU A 540 3.08 21.07 -67.31
C GLU A 540 1.87 21.89 -66.84
N GLY A 541 1.82 22.31 -65.60
CA GLY A 541 0.75 23.11 -65.02
C GLY A 541 0.29 22.62 -63.68
N THR A 542 -0.79 23.20 -63.14
CA THR A 542 -1.34 22.91 -61.83
C THR A 542 -2.87 22.84 -61.87
N THR A 543 -3.42 21.78 -61.28
CA THR A 543 -4.85 21.64 -61.03
C THR A 543 -5.10 21.65 -59.54
N ILE A 544 -5.90 22.57 -59.00
CA ILE A 544 -6.38 22.60 -57.64
C ILE A 544 -7.88 22.40 -57.62
N ARG A 545 -8.35 21.40 -56.84
CA ARG A 545 -9.76 21.11 -56.68
C ARG A 545 -10.18 21.31 -55.23
N ILE A 546 -11.31 21.97 -55.02
CA ILE A 546 -11.92 22.12 -53.69
C ILE A 546 -13.28 21.46 -53.73
N GLN A 547 -13.45 20.41 -52.95
CA GLN A 547 -14.69 19.67 -52.86
C GLN A 547 -15.46 20.09 -51.60
N PHE A 548 -16.58 20.74 -51.80
CA PHE A 548 -17.49 21.12 -50.72
C PHE A 548 -18.47 19.98 -50.44
N PRO A 549 -18.79 19.72 -49.17
CA PRO A 549 -19.76 18.69 -48.84
C PRO A 549 -21.15 19.03 -49.38
N LYS A 550 -21.95 17.99 -49.61
CA LYS A 550 -23.35 18.13 -49.98
C LYS A 550 -24.13 18.77 -48.84
N ILE A 551 -25.01 19.74 -49.16
CA ILE A 551 -25.92 20.36 -48.20
C ILE A 551 -27.01 19.39 -47.77
#